data_61fc4c25f78d9a27f0dbb1176898b04e
#
_entry.id   61fc4c25f78d9a27f0dbb1176898b04e
#
_cell.length_a   1.000
_cell.length_b   1.000
_cell.length_c   1.000
_cell.angle_alpha   90.00
_cell.angle_beta   90.00
_cell.angle_gamma   90.00
#
_symmetry.space_group_name_H-M   'P 1'
#
loop_
_entity.id
_entity.type
_entity.pdbx_description
1 polymer ?
#
loop_
_entity_poly.entity_id
_entity_poly.type
_entity_poly.pdbx_seq_one_letter_code
_entity_poly.pdbx_strand_id
1 'polypeptide(L)'
;MTKLIFVEGVSGVGKSTLVKNLKDGLVAMGYTVDCFVEGDYTNPIDFYSTAYLNSNDYADLLATYPAYSADIEDNAIVAGDTMLIRYCNGATPLFPEPLLGKLRSSEFCCHNVEDSAIVPLPEYSRVYKLVWEQFSQNHKQVDYIIFDGSLLHHPINDMMRNYGASHRQIITHVNMLAGTVKQLDPNIVYLSTNNVSEQLKRARLNRGQSPPSAAQIHFWEKRKKADMAVLNQLPIPYEIYDVSRGNWDSVQTQMLKNIS
;
A
#
# COMPACT_ATOMS: atom_id res chain seq x y z
N MET A 1 10.67 15.94 -14.81
CA MET A 1 9.54 15.91 -13.85
C MET A 1 9.30 14.45 -13.53
N THR A 2 9.26 14.08 -12.26
CA THR A 2 9.04 12.70 -11.83
C THR A 2 7.62 12.25 -12.20
N LYS A 3 7.48 11.08 -12.82
CA LYS A 3 6.19 10.43 -13.08
C LYS A 3 5.91 9.37 -12.02
N LEU A 4 4.70 9.35 -11.48
CA LEU A 4 4.27 8.41 -10.45
C LEU A 4 3.33 7.35 -11.03
N ILE A 5 3.64 6.07 -10.83
CA ILE A 5 2.85 4.95 -11.35
C ILE A 5 2.36 4.10 -10.19
N PHE A 6 1.05 3.93 -10.09
CA PHE A 6 0.42 2.98 -9.17
C PHE A 6 -0.02 1.73 -9.94
N VAL A 7 0.54 0.58 -9.62
CA VAL A 7 0.10 -0.71 -10.17
C VAL A 7 -0.91 -1.32 -9.20
N GLU A 8 -2.17 -1.37 -9.60
CA GLU A 8 -3.30 -1.70 -8.75
C GLU A 8 -4.07 -2.93 -9.25
N GLY A 9 -4.95 -3.47 -8.44
CA GLY A 9 -5.78 -4.62 -8.73
C GLY A 9 -5.95 -5.55 -7.53
N VAL A 10 -6.85 -6.54 -7.65
CA VAL A 10 -7.13 -7.49 -6.57
C VAL A 10 -5.93 -8.36 -6.24
N SER A 11 -5.98 -9.07 -5.10
CA SER A 11 -4.89 -9.98 -4.71
C SER A 11 -4.65 -11.06 -5.77
N GLY A 12 -3.38 -11.37 -6.00
CA GLY A 12 -2.96 -12.46 -6.88
C GLY A 12 -3.02 -12.19 -8.38
N VAL A 13 -3.38 -10.98 -8.83
CA VAL A 13 -3.40 -10.63 -10.27
C VAL A 13 -2.02 -10.39 -10.89
N GLY A 14 -0.92 -10.47 -10.12
CA GLY A 14 0.45 -10.34 -10.64
C GLY A 14 1.04 -8.93 -10.56
N LYS A 15 0.50 -8.04 -9.73
CA LYS A 15 1.03 -6.67 -9.53
C LYS A 15 2.54 -6.64 -9.29
N SER A 16 3.03 -7.34 -8.28
CA SER A 16 4.45 -7.32 -7.90
C SER A 16 5.38 -7.82 -9.01
N THR A 17 4.94 -8.79 -9.80
CA THR A 17 5.69 -9.25 -10.98
C THR A 17 5.77 -8.15 -12.03
N LEU A 18 4.63 -7.51 -12.31
CA LEU A 18 4.57 -6.45 -13.30
C LEU A 18 5.38 -5.22 -12.87
N VAL A 19 5.31 -4.83 -11.61
CA VAL A 19 6.11 -3.72 -11.03
C VAL A 19 7.60 -3.93 -11.27
N LYS A 20 8.12 -5.15 -11.01
CA LYS A 20 9.53 -5.49 -11.29
C LYS A 20 9.85 -5.40 -12.77
N ASN A 21 8.99 -5.97 -13.62
CA ASN A 21 9.21 -5.96 -15.06
C ASN A 21 9.15 -4.54 -15.65
N LEU A 22 8.26 -3.68 -15.15
CA LEU A 22 8.21 -2.26 -15.54
C LEU A 22 9.49 -1.53 -15.15
N LYS A 23 9.94 -1.72 -13.89
CA LYS A 23 11.22 -1.16 -13.44
C LYS A 23 12.35 -1.56 -14.38
N ASP A 24 12.50 -2.86 -14.65
CA ASP A 24 13.57 -3.38 -15.48
C ASP A 24 13.51 -2.84 -16.92
N GLY A 25 12.29 -2.74 -17.48
CA GLY A 25 12.06 -2.17 -18.80
C GLY A 25 12.44 -0.69 -18.89
N LEU A 26 12.01 0.12 -17.92
CA LEU A 26 12.32 1.56 -17.87
C LEU A 26 13.83 1.81 -17.64
N VAL A 27 14.46 1.03 -16.76
CA VAL A 27 15.92 1.09 -16.55
C VAL A 27 16.67 0.73 -17.83
N ALA A 28 16.24 -0.30 -18.58
CA ALA A 28 16.84 -0.67 -19.87
C ALA A 28 16.67 0.44 -20.94
N MET A 29 15.68 1.29 -20.81
CA MET A 29 15.48 2.48 -21.65
C MET A 29 16.28 3.70 -21.18
N GLY A 30 17.05 3.60 -20.10
CA GLY A 30 17.92 4.64 -19.56
C GLY A 30 17.31 5.56 -18.52
N TYR A 31 16.09 5.25 -18.01
CA TYR A 31 15.45 6.04 -16.97
C TYR A 31 15.92 5.65 -15.56
N THR A 32 15.90 6.62 -14.64
CA THR A 32 16.10 6.39 -13.21
C THR A 32 14.74 6.04 -12.57
N VAL A 33 14.70 4.93 -11.81
CA VAL A 33 13.45 4.38 -11.29
C VAL A 33 13.58 3.99 -9.82
N ASP A 34 12.74 4.58 -8.96
CA ASP A 34 12.45 4.06 -7.62
C ASP A 34 11.22 3.15 -7.70
N CYS A 35 11.27 2.03 -7.00
CA CYS A 35 10.22 1.02 -7.09
C CYS A 35 9.99 0.37 -5.72
N PHE A 36 8.75 0.41 -5.25
CA PHE A 36 8.33 -0.09 -3.94
C PHE A 36 7.29 -1.19 -4.09
N VAL A 37 7.63 -2.40 -3.65
CA VAL A 37 6.70 -3.54 -3.62
C VAL A 37 5.94 -3.58 -2.30
N GLU A 38 4.84 -4.33 -2.27
CA GLU A 38 4.04 -4.57 -1.06
C GLU A 38 4.91 -5.14 0.07
N GLY A 39 4.86 -4.53 1.26
CA GLY A 39 5.64 -4.93 2.43
C GLY A 39 7.13 -4.56 2.38
N ASP A 40 7.55 -3.75 1.42
CA ASP A 40 8.90 -3.19 1.40
C ASP A 40 9.07 -2.19 2.55
N TYR A 41 10.01 -2.48 3.45
CA TYR A 41 10.31 -1.61 4.59
C TYR A 41 10.68 -0.17 4.18
N THR A 42 11.27 0.01 3.01
CA THR A 42 11.67 1.34 2.49
C THR A 42 10.53 2.10 1.81
N ASN A 43 9.35 1.47 1.65
CA ASN A 43 8.19 2.12 1.04
C ASN A 43 7.71 3.29 1.91
N PRO A 44 7.79 4.55 1.43
CA PRO A 44 7.51 5.73 2.26
C PRO A 44 6.04 5.90 2.63
N ILE A 45 5.13 5.21 1.94
CA ILE A 45 3.66 5.35 2.09
C ILE A 45 2.95 4.02 2.42
N ASP A 46 3.69 2.97 2.76
CA ASP A 46 3.16 1.71 3.27
C ASP A 46 3.28 1.67 4.80
N PHE A 47 2.20 1.23 5.45
CA PHE A 47 2.10 1.16 6.91
C PHE A 47 2.06 -0.29 7.43
N TYR A 48 2.60 -1.23 6.66
CA TYR A 48 2.75 -2.61 7.12
C TYR A 48 3.62 -2.67 8.38
N SER A 49 3.16 -3.39 9.41
CA SER A 49 3.86 -3.52 10.69
C SER A 49 4.31 -2.19 11.29
N THR A 50 3.37 -1.25 11.38
CA THR A 50 3.61 0.12 11.88
C THR A 50 2.71 0.40 13.07
N ALA A 51 3.30 0.79 14.21
CA ALA A 51 2.59 1.22 15.40
C ALA A 51 2.20 2.70 15.29
N TYR A 52 1.00 3.05 15.81
CA TYR A 52 0.52 4.41 15.96
C TYR A 52 0.65 4.84 17.42
N LEU A 53 1.35 5.95 17.68
CA LEU A 53 1.51 6.54 19.00
C LEU A 53 1.23 8.04 18.94
N ASN A 54 0.46 8.57 19.88
CA ASN A 54 0.43 10.00 20.12
C ASN A 54 1.71 10.48 20.82
N SER A 55 1.91 11.79 20.95
CA SER A 55 3.14 12.35 21.54
C SER A 55 3.40 11.89 22.95
N ASN A 56 2.37 11.68 23.78
CA ASN A 56 2.53 11.21 25.17
C ASN A 56 2.94 9.74 25.19
N ASP A 57 2.23 8.88 24.44
CA ASP A 57 2.55 7.46 24.35
C ASP A 57 3.97 7.23 23.78
N TYR A 58 4.40 8.09 22.87
CA TYR A 58 5.75 8.05 22.31
C TYR A 58 6.81 8.44 23.36
N ALA A 59 6.58 9.51 24.13
CA ALA A 59 7.48 9.91 25.20
C ALA A 59 7.58 8.82 26.29
N ASP A 60 6.45 8.22 26.65
CA ASP A 60 6.40 7.11 27.62
C ASP A 60 7.13 5.86 27.09
N LEU A 61 7.03 5.57 25.78
CA LEU A 61 7.77 4.49 25.16
C LEU A 61 9.28 4.69 25.26
N LEU A 62 9.78 5.89 24.91
CA LEU A 62 11.22 6.21 25.02
C LEU A 62 11.71 6.14 26.47
N ALA A 63 10.92 6.64 27.42
CA ALA A 63 11.25 6.57 28.85
C ALA A 63 11.28 5.12 29.38
N THR A 64 10.39 4.26 28.87
CA THR A 64 10.31 2.84 29.28
C THR A 64 11.43 2.00 28.67
N TYR A 65 11.87 2.34 27.45
CA TYR A 65 12.87 1.58 26.69
C TYR A 65 14.08 2.45 26.27
N PRO A 66 14.78 3.10 27.21
CA PRO A 66 15.84 4.06 26.88
C PRO A 66 17.02 3.45 26.10
N ALA A 67 17.27 2.15 26.26
CA ALA A 67 18.32 1.45 25.52
C ALA A 67 18.02 1.33 24.00
N TYR A 68 16.78 1.52 23.59
CA TYR A 68 16.33 1.42 22.21
C TYR A 68 15.87 2.76 21.63
N SER A 69 16.10 3.90 22.32
CA SER A 69 15.59 5.20 21.88
C SER A 69 16.08 5.57 20.49
N ALA A 70 17.36 5.39 20.18
CA ALA A 70 17.90 5.68 18.86
C ALA A 70 17.26 4.80 17.77
N ASP A 71 17.11 3.49 18.01
CA ASP A 71 16.48 2.59 17.05
C ASP A 71 15.00 2.93 16.85
N ILE A 72 14.28 3.34 17.92
CA ILE A 72 12.88 3.78 17.82
C ILE A 72 12.79 5.05 16.98
N GLU A 73 13.65 6.04 17.22
CA GLU A 73 13.72 7.30 16.48
C GLU A 73 14.04 7.08 15.00
N ASP A 74 15.01 6.22 14.68
CA ASP A 74 15.41 5.88 13.31
C ASP A 74 14.29 5.18 12.50
N ASN A 75 13.39 4.48 13.21
CA ASN A 75 12.24 3.79 12.60
C ASN A 75 10.93 4.57 12.71
N ALA A 76 10.96 5.82 13.19
CA ALA A 76 9.79 6.65 13.38
C ALA A 76 9.51 7.54 12.15
N ILE A 77 8.24 7.63 11.78
CA ILE A 77 7.71 8.60 10.81
C ILE A 77 6.86 9.60 11.59
N VAL A 78 7.22 10.88 11.52
CA VAL A 78 6.47 11.96 12.18
C VAL A 78 5.31 12.38 11.29
N ALA A 79 4.07 12.27 11.77
CA ALA A 79 2.86 12.71 11.09
C ALA A 79 2.08 13.74 11.94
N GLY A 80 2.57 14.97 11.96
CA GLY A 80 2.07 16.03 12.83
C GLY A 80 2.42 15.77 14.30
N ASP A 81 1.41 15.53 15.14
CA ASP A 81 1.53 15.16 16.56
C ASP A 81 1.54 13.64 16.80
N THR A 82 1.61 12.87 15.73
CA THR A 82 1.60 11.40 15.75
C THR A 82 2.95 10.85 15.33
N MET A 83 3.39 9.78 15.99
CA MET A 83 4.57 9.00 15.63
C MET A 83 4.13 7.63 15.13
N LEU A 84 4.58 7.28 13.93
CA LEU A 84 4.38 5.98 13.32
C LEU A 84 5.70 5.22 13.37
N ILE A 85 5.75 4.11 14.12
CA ILE A 85 6.99 3.35 14.33
C ILE A 85 6.91 2.04 13.58
N ARG A 86 7.76 1.86 12.58
CA ARG A 86 7.93 0.58 11.90
C ARG A 86 8.63 -0.41 12.81
N TYR A 87 8.00 -1.56 13.07
CA TYR A 87 8.53 -2.53 14.01
C TYR A 87 8.93 -3.86 13.38
N CYS A 88 8.74 -4.04 12.06
CA CYS A 88 9.25 -5.17 11.29
C CYS A 88 9.79 -4.71 9.94
N ASN A 89 10.79 -5.45 9.42
CA ASN A 89 11.20 -5.41 8.02
C ASN A 89 10.78 -6.74 7.36
N GLY A 90 9.70 -6.73 6.62
CA GLY A 90 9.03 -7.94 6.17
C GLY A 90 8.63 -8.82 7.36
N ALA A 91 9.09 -10.07 7.40
CA ALA A 91 8.84 -10.98 8.52
C ALA A 91 9.82 -10.82 9.70
N THR A 92 10.85 -9.97 9.57
CA THR A 92 11.91 -9.84 10.58
C THR A 92 11.56 -8.72 11.56
N PRO A 93 11.39 -9.02 12.87
CA PRO A 93 11.24 -8.00 13.91
C PRO A 93 12.46 -7.09 14.00
N LEU A 94 12.24 -5.79 14.21
CA LEU A 94 13.29 -4.78 14.42
C LEU A 94 13.60 -4.60 15.89
N PHE A 95 12.68 -5.00 16.76
CA PHE A 95 12.79 -4.84 18.21
C PHE A 95 12.58 -6.17 18.92
N PRO A 96 13.24 -6.37 20.09
CA PRO A 96 13.01 -7.56 20.92
C PRO A 96 11.70 -7.43 21.74
N GLU A 97 11.24 -8.56 22.29
CA GLU A 97 10.23 -8.54 23.34
C GLU A 97 10.80 -7.95 24.65
N PRO A 98 10.03 -7.21 25.47
CA PRO A 98 8.60 -6.94 25.32
C PRO A 98 8.25 -5.70 24.48
N LEU A 99 9.24 -4.93 23.98
CA LEU A 99 9.01 -3.73 23.16
C LEU A 99 8.22 -4.05 21.90
N LEU A 100 8.57 -5.14 21.20
CA LEU A 100 7.85 -5.58 20.01
C LEU A 100 6.36 -5.83 20.29
N GLY A 101 6.04 -6.49 21.41
CA GLY A 101 4.65 -6.73 21.81
C GLY A 101 3.90 -5.42 22.10
N LYS A 102 4.58 -4.45 22.70
CA LYS A 102 3.99 -3.11 22.94
C LYS A 102 3.67 -2.39 21.62
N LEU A 103 4.59 -2.41 20.64
CA LEU A 103 4.37 -1.79 19.33
C LEU A 103 3.25 -2.48 18.54
N ARG A 104 3.20 -3.82 18.56
CA ARG A 104 2.11 -4.59 17.93
C ARG A 104 0.74 -4.25 18.52
N SER A 105 0.65 -4.02 19.84
CA SER A 105 -0.63 -3.64 20.47
C SER A 105 -1.13 -2.25 20.07
N SER A 106 -0.31 -1.47 19.39
CA SER A 106 -0.63 -0.12 18.89
C SER A 106 -0.64 -0.05 17.37
N GLU A 107 -0.92 -1.16 16.68
CA GLU A 107 -0.86 -1.24 15.23
C GLU A 107 -1.79 -0.25 14.54
N PHE A 108 -1.26 0.47 13.54
CA PHE A 108 -1.99 1.51 12.80
C PHE A 108 -2.99 0.91 11.79
N CYS A 109 -2.55 -0.09 11.02
CA CYS A 109 -3.33 -0.75 9.99
C CYS A 109 -3.48 -2.24 10.31
N CYS A 110 -4.58 -2.62 10.97
CA CYS A 110 -4.82 -4.00 11.40
C CYS A 110 -5.22 -4.89 10.24
N HIS A 111 -4.27 -5.58 9.64
CA HIS A 111 -4.58 -6.50 8.55
C HIS A 111 -5.19 -7.83 9.00
N ASN A 112 -4.94 -8.29 10.23
CA ASN A 112 -5.38 -9.63 10.68
C ASN A 112 -5.47 -9.81 12.21
N VAL A 113 -5.53 -8.76 13.02
CA VAL A 113 -5.54 -8.93 14.49
C VAL A 113 -6.90 -8.57 15.06
N GLU A 114 -7.62 -9.58 15.53
CA GLU A 114 -8.99 -9.44 16.08
C GLU A 114 -9.07 -8.53 17.32
N ASP A 115 -7.93 -8.25 17.99
CA ASP A 115 -7.87 -7.52 19.26
C ASP A 115 -7.05 -6.22 19.22
N SER A 116 -6.66 -5.71 18.06
CA SER A 116 -5.89 -4.47 17.96
C SER A 116 -6.79 -3.25 18.11
N ALA A 117 -6.33 -2.26 18.86
CA ALA A 117 -7.00 -0.97 18.93
C ALA A 117 -6.98 -0.30 17.56
N ILE A 118 -8.13 -0.21 16.90
CA ILE A 118 -8.28 0.43 15.60
C ILE A 118 -8.30 1.95 15.82
N VAL A 119 -7.40 2.65 15.14
CA VAL A 119 -7.41 4.11 15.09
C VAL A 119 -8.74 4.58 14.46
N PRO A 120 -9.46 5.58 14.99
CA PRO A 120 -10.71 6.07 14.38
C PRO A 120 -10.53 6.49 12.93
N LEU A 121 -11.52 6.22 12.05
CA LEU A 121 -11.42 6.48 10.61
C LEU A 121 -11.01 7.92 10.23
N PRO A 122 -11.51 8.99 10.91
CA PRO A 122 -11.03 10.35 10.62
C PRO A 122 -9.53 10.52 10.89
N GLU A 123 -9.03 9.93 11.96
CA GLU A 123 -7.63 9.98 12.34
C GLU A 123 -6.77 9.14 11.39
N TYR A 124 -7.21 7.94 11.05
CA TYR A 124 -6.62 7.11 10.00
C TYR A 124 -6.42 7.92 8.70
N SER A 125 -7.47 8.60 8.25
CA SER A 125 -7.40 9.42 7.03
C SER A 125 -6.47 10.63 7.17
N ARG A 126 -6.43 11.27 8.35
CA ARG A 126 -5.54 12.40 8.64
C ARG A 126 -4.07 11.98 8.56
N VAL A 127 -3.72 10.87 9.20
CA VAL A 127 -2.34 10.35 9.23
C VAL A 127 -1.89 9.96 7.82
N TYR A 128 -2.70 9.22 7.08
CA TYR A 128 -2.42 8.89 5.68
C TYR A 128 -2.12 10.14 4.86
N LYS A 129 -2.99 11.16 4.97
CA LYS A 129 -2.81 12.42 4.26
C LYS A 129 -1.45 13.07 4.56
N LEU A 130 -1.09 13.20 5.84
CA LEU A 130 0.15 13.84 6.26
C LEU A 130 1.40 13.11 5.72
N VAL A 131 1.43 11.79 5.81
CA VAL A 131 2.57 10.99 5.32
C VAL A 131 2.66 11.06 3.80
N TRP A 132 1.54 11.03 3.07
CA TRP A 132 1.53 11.17 1.63
C TRP A 132 1.95 12.57 1.16
N GLU A 133 1.57 13.62 1.89
CA GLU A 133 2.05 14.99 1.65
C GLU A 133 3.56 15.10 1.86
N GLN A 134 4.10 14.50 2.93
CA GLN A 134 5.54 14.46 3.18
C GLN A 134 6.30 13.71 2.07
N PHE A 135 5.80 12.54 1.67
CA PHE A 135 6.37 11.81 0.54
C PHE A 135 6.39 12.68 -0.72
N SER A 136 5.28 13.29 -1.05
CA SER A 136 5.11 14.12 -2.23
C SER A 136 6.09 15.32 -2.28
N GLN A 137 6.44 15.87 -1.11
CA GLN A 137 7.37 17.00 -0.98
C GLN A 137 8.86 16.58 -0.95
N ASN A 138 9.14 15.38 -0.40
CA ASN A 138 10.50 14.95 -0.06
C ASN A 138 11.00 13.73 -0.85
N HIS A 139 10.28 13.30 -1.90
CA HIS A 139 10.69 12.16 -2.73
C HIS A 139 12.02 12.42 -3.45
N LYS A 140 12.73 11.35 -3.76
CA LYS A 140 13.95 11.42 -4.58
C LYS A 140 13.63 11.95 -5.99
N GLN A 141 14.56 12.71 -6.53
CA GLN A 141 14.49 13.16 -7.92
C GLN A 141 14.90 12.04 -8.87
N VAL A 142 13.91 11.29 -9.34
CA VAL A 142 14.04 10.22 -10.34
C VAL A 142 13.03 10.42 -11.46
N ASP A 143 13.20 9.73 -12.59
CA ASP A 143 12.26 9.86 -13.71
C ASP A 143 10.92 9.19 -13.39
N TYR A 144 10.96 8.03 -12.71
CA TYR A 144 9.77 7.27 -12.35
C TYR A 144 9.80 6.79 -10.89
N ILE A 145 8.64 6.84 -10.24
CA ILE A 145 8.37 6.14 -8.98
C ILE A 145 7.23 5.16 -9.21
N ILE A 146 7.43 3.88 -8.87
CA ILE A 146 6.43 2.82 -9.08
C ILE A 146 6.04 2.22 -7.73
N PHE A 147 4.74 2.19 -7.44
CA PHE A 147 4.18 1.56 -6.26
C PHE A 147 3.33 0.33 -6.59
N ASP A 148 3.50 -0.75 -5.83
CA ASP A 148 2.67 -1.95 -5.84
C ASP A 148 1.52 -1.81 -4.84
N GLY A 149 0.31 -1.48 -5.32
CA GLY A 149 -0.91 -1.56 -4.52
C GLY A 149 -1.09 -0.48 -3.45
N SER A 150 -0.42 0.66 -3.52
CA SER A 150 -0.42 1.63 -2.42
C SER A 150 -1.60 2.60 -2.41
N LEU A 151 -2.18 2.95 -3.58
CA LEU A 151 -3.28 3.93 -3.65
C LEU A 151 -4.65 3.31 -3.43
N LEU A 152 -4.91 2.14 -4.02
CA LEU A 152 -6.19 1.44 -3.91
C LEU A 152 -6.09 0.24 -2.98
N HIS A 153 -5.06 -0.62 -3.18
CA HIS A 153 -5.04 -1.95 -2.55
C HIS A 153 -5.03 -1.87 -1.03
N HIS A 154 -4.09 -1.16 -0.43
CA HIS A 154 -3.99 -1.04 1.03
C HIS A 154 -5.15 -0.23 1.62
N PRO A 155 -5.41 1.03 1.22
CA PRO A 155 -6.44 1.84 1.86
C PRO A 155 -7.84 1.25 1.75
N ILE A 156 -8.23 0.73 0.57
CA ILE A 156 -9.57 0.16 0.42
C ILE A 156 -9.71 -1.14 1.21
N ASN A 157 -8.66 -1.99 1.29
CA ASN A 157 -8.69 -3.20 2.13
C ASN A 157 -8.94 -2.84 3.59
N ASP A 158 -8.16 -1.89 4.13
CA ASP A 158 -8.28 -1.46 5.51
C ASP A 158 -9.66 -0.85 5.80
N MET A 159 -10.10 0.06 4.94
CA MET A 159 -11.39 0.70 5.10
C MET A 159 -12.57 -0.29 5.03
N MET A 160 -12.49 -1.30 4.16
CA MET A 160 -13.52 -2.32 4.06
C MET A 160 -13.50 -3.30 5.24
N ARG A 161 -12.32 -3.71 5.70
CA ARG A 161 -12.17 -4.74 6.74
C ARG A 161 -12.30 -4.17 8.14
N ASN A 162 -11.58 -3.09 8.42
CA ASN A 162 -11.42 -2.58 9.78
C ASN A 162 -12.52 -1.56 10.14
N TYR A 163 -13.07 -0.87 9.14
CA TYR A 163 -14.04 0.21 9.38
C TYR A 163 -15.44 -0.07 8.81
N GLY A 164 -15.62 -1.11 8.00
CA GLY A 164 -16.87 -1.32 7.29
C GLY A 164 -17.29 -0.08 6.49
N ALA A 165 -16.33 0.66 5.97
CA ALA A 165 -16.55 1.97 5.38
C ALA A 165 -17.46 1.90 4.15
N SER A 166 -18.34 2.92 4.03
CA SER A 166 -19.18 3.09 2.85
C SER A 166 -18.35 3.45 1.62
N HIS A 167 -18.87 3.18 0.43
CA HIS A 167 -18.24 3.58 -0.83
C HIS A 167 -17.88 5.07 -0.86
N ARG A 168 -18.76 5.93 -0.33
CA ARG A 168 -18.51 7.38 -0.26
C ARG A 168 -17.28 7.72 0.60
N GLN A 169 -17.12 7.08 1.75
CA GLN A 169 -15.96 7.29 2.62
C GLN A 169 -14.68 6.83 1.95
N ILE A 170 -14.71 5.66 1.29
CA ILE A 170 -13.58 5.11 0.53
C ILE A 170 -13.18 6.07 -0.60
N ILE A 171 -14.12 6.50 -1.42
CA ILE A 171 -13.89 7.44 -2.53
C ILE A 171 -13.31 8.76 -2.00
N THR A 172 -13.87 9.29 -0.92
CA THR A 172 -13.37 10.54 -0.29
C THR A 172 -11.91 10.39 0.16
N HIS A 173 -11.59 9.27 0.82
CA HIS A 173 -10.24 9.00 1.31
C HIS A 173 -9.24 8.86 0.15
N VAL A 174 -9.54 8.03 -0.85
CA VAL A 174 -8.63 7.81 -2.00
C VAL A 174 -8.47 9.07 -2.85
N ASN A 175 -9.53 9.86 -3.05
CA ASN A 175 -9.42 11.16 -3.72
C ASN A 175 -8.53 12.15 -2.96
N MET A 176 -8.59 12.13 -1.64
CA MET A 176 -7.70 12.93 -0.79
C MET A 176 -6.24 12.52 -1.00
N LEU A 177 -5.92 11.22 -1.01
CA LEU A 177 -4.56 10.71 -1.28
C LEU A 177 -4.10 11.09 -2.70
N ALA A 178 -4.94 10.89 -3.70
CA ALA A 178 -4.69 11.30 -5.09
C ALA A 178 -4.33 12.79 -5.20
N GLY A 179 -5.01 13.62 -4.42
CA GLY A 179 -4.76 15.06 -4.36
C GLY A 179 -3.37 15.43 -3.84
N THR A 180 -2.82 14.67 -2.88
CA THR A 180 -1.51 14.95 -2.28
C THR A 180 -0.35 14.73 -3.25
N VAL A 181 -0.50 13.86 -4.24
CA VAL A 181 0.56 13.48 -5.20
C VAL A 181 0.36 14.05 -6.60
N LYS A 182 -0.60 14.95 -6.78
CA LYS A 182 -0.97 15.50 -8.09
C LYS A 182 0.22 16.10 -8.87
N GLN A 183 1.18 16.71 -8.19
CA GLN A 183 2.37 17.32 -8.81
C GLN A 183 3.38 16.29 -9.35
N LEU A 184 3.21 15.00 -9.05
CA LEU A 184 4.06 13.91 -9.52
C LEU A 184 3.52 13.22 -10.78
N ASP A 185 2.62 13.86 -11.50
CA ASP A 185 2.00 13.32 -12.71
C ASP A 185 1.57 11.84 -12.54
N PRO A 186 0.64 11.56 -11.59
CA PRO A 186 0.27 10.20 -11.24
C PRO A 186 -0.54 9.53 -12.34
N ASN A 187 -0.27 8.23 -12.57
CA ASN A 187 -1.03 7.35 -13.45
C ASN A 187 -1.32 6.02 -12.73
N ILE A 188 -2.49 5.43 -12.99
CA ILE A 188 -2.89 4.14 -12.43
C ILE A 188 -2.93 3.09 -13.53
N VAL A 189 -2.20 2.02 -13.30
CA VAL A 189 -2.25 0.79 -14.08
C VAL A 189 -3.06 -0.24 -13.30
N TYR A 190 -4.29 -0.48 -13.70
CA TYR A 190 -5.17 -1.43 -13.02
C TYR A 190 -5.19 -2.79 -13.72
N LEU A 191 -4.70 -3.82 -13.01
CA LEU A 191 -4.76 -5.21 -13.48
C LEU A 191 -6.11 -5.82 -13.12
N SER A 192 -6.87 -6.17 -14.13
CA SER A 192 -8.20 -6.77 -14.00
C SER A 192 -8.20 -8.25 -14.39
N THR A 193 -9.10 -9.02 -13.79
CA THR A 193 -9.41 -10.40 -14.18
C THR A 193 -10.92 -10.59 -14.28
N ASN A 194 -11.37 -11.34 -15.25
CA ASN A 194 -12.81 -11.66 -15.40
C ASN A 194 -13.29 -12.69 -14.36
N ASN A 195 -12.36 -13.48 -13.79
CA ASN A 195 -12.68 -14.50 -12.79
C ASN A 195 -11.76 -14.37 -11.57
N VAL A 196 -12.24 -13.62 -10.57
CA VAL A 196 -11.51 -13.40 -9.31
C VAL A 196 -11.25 -14.71 -8.56
N SER A 197 -12.25 -15.61 -8.55
CA SER A 197 -12.14 -16.93 -7.85
C SER A 197 -10.99 -17.76 -8.40
N GLU A 198 -10.95 -17.96 -9.71
CA GLU A 198 -9.89 -18.73 -10.36
C GLU A 198 -8.51 -18.07 -10.22
N GLN A 199 -8.47 -16.74 -10.31
CA GLN A 199 -7.22 -16.01 -10.12
C GLN A 199 -6.65 -16.19 -8.71
N LEU A 200 -7.51 -16.10 -7.68
CA LEU A 200 -7.11 -16.33 -6.28
C LEU A 200 -6.64 -17.75 -6.05
N LYS A 201 -7.38 -18.76 -6.55
CA LYS A 201 -6.99 -20.18 -6.45
C LYS A 201 -5.60 -20.41 -7.03
N ARG A 202 -5.38 -19.94 -8.26
CA ARG A 202 -4.09 -20.07 -8.96
C ARG A 202 -2.96 -19.38 -8.19
N ALA A 203 -3.18 -18.15 -7.72
CA ALA A 203 -2.18 -17.38 -6.99
C ALA A 203 -1.79 -18.06 -5.66
N ARG A 204 -2.77 -18.60 -4.92
CA ARG A 204 -2.52 -19.30 -3.67
C ARG A 204 -1.80 -20.63 -3.90
N LEU A 205 -2.21 -21.40 -4.92
CA LEU A 205 -1.54 -22.63 -5.30
C LEU A 205 -0.06 -22.39 -5.62
N ASN A 206 0.25 -21.36 -6.41
CA ASN A 206 1.62 -21.00 -6.76
C ASN A 206 2.48 -20.59 -5.55
N ARG A 207 1.84 -20.16 -4.46
CA ARG A 207 2.50 -19.83 -3.19
C ARG A 207 2.53 -20.97 -2.19
N GLY A 208 2.07 -22.19 -2.56
CA GLY A 208 1.96 -23.35 -1.67
C GLY A 208 0.92 -23.17 -0.56
N GLN A 209 -0.06 -22.28 -0.75
CA GLN A 209 -1.11 -22.00 0.22
C GLN A 209 -2.39 -22.79 -0.06
N SER A 210 -3.19 -23.02 0.98
CA SER A 210 -4.52 -23.64 0.82
C SER A 210 -5.43 -22.85 -0.10
N PRO A 211 -6.38 -23.45 -0.82
CA PRO A 211 -7.36 -22.76 -1.63
C PRO A 211 -8.10 -21.66 -0.84
N PRO A 212 -8.56 -20.59 -1.50
CA PRO A 212 -9.30 -19.53 -0.81
C PRO A 212 -10.66 -20.06 -0.34
N SER A 213 -11.10 -19.59 0.84
CA SER A 213 -12.46 -19.85 1.32
C SER A 213 -13.50 -19.07 0.50
N ALA A 214 -14.76 -19.48 0.59
CA ALA A 214 -15.87 -18.75 -0.04
C ALA A 214 -15.96 -17.29 0.44
N ALA A 215 -15.69 -17.03 1.72
CA ALA A 215 -15.67 -15.70 2.30
C ALA A 215 -14.54 -14.82 1.70
N GLN A 216 -13.36 -15.40 1.50
CA GLN A 216 -12.24 -14.72 0.84
C GLN A 216 -12.55 -14.38 -0.61
N ILE A 217 -13.14 -15.31 -1.37
CA ILE A 217 -13.56 -15.06 -2.76
C ILE A 217 -14.58 -13.92 -2.79
N HIS A 218 -15.62 -14.00 -1.96
CA HIS A 218 -16.66 -12.98 -1.89
C HIS A 218 -16.11 -11.59 -1.52
N PHE A 219 -15.15 -11.53 -0.56
CA PHE A 219 -14.48 -10.28 -0.22
C PHE A 219 -13.78 -9.66 -1.45
N TRP A 220 -12.99 -10.44 -2.19
CA TRP A 220 -12.25 -9.92 -3.34
C TRP A 220 -13.13 -9.56 -4.54
N GLU A 221 -14.28 -10.21 -4.70
CA GLU A 221 -15.30 -9.80 -5.68
C GLU A 221 -15.92 -8.45 -5.32
N LYS A 222 -16.28 -8.25 -4.03
CA LYS A 222 -16.74 -6.94 -3.53
C LYS A 222 -15.66 -5.88 -3.67
N ARG A 223 -14.42 -6.25 -3.36
CA ARG A 223 -13.27 -5.37 -3.46
C ARG A 223 -13.06 -4.87 -4.89
N LYS A 224 -13.11 -5.75 -5.87
CA LYS A 224 -13.03 -5.37 -7.29
C LYS A 224 -14.11 -4.35 -7.68
N LYS A 225 -15.35 -4.54 -7.19
CA LYS A 225 -16.44 -3.57 -7.42
C LYS A 225 -16.15 -2.21 -6.79
N ALA A 226 -15.59 -2.20 -5.58
CA ALA A 226 -15.17 -0.97 -4.92
C ALA A 226 -14.05 -0.27 -5.68
N ASP A 227 -13.02 -1.00 -6.15
CA ASP A 227 -11.96 -0.45 -6.98
C ASP A 227 -12.51 0.27 -8.22
N MET A 228 -13.41 -0.39 -8.94
CA MET A 228 -14.01 0.19 -10.15
C MET A 228 -14.84 1.44 -9.84
N ALA A 229 -15.57 1.45 -8.71
CA ALA A 229 -16.33 2.62 -8.28
C ALA A 229 -15.42 3.80 -7.93
N VAL A 230 -14.26 3.52 -7.31
CA VAL A 230 -13.25 4.54 -6.99
C VAL A 230 -12.60 5.05 -8.27
N LEU A 231 -12.08 4.18 -9.14
CA LEU A 231 -11.41 4.55 -10.40
C LEU A 231 -12.26 5.49 -11.25
N ASN A 232 -13.57 5.24 -11.36
CA ASN A 232 -14.49 6.07 -12.12
C ASN A 232 -14.68 7.50 -11.57
N GLN A 233 -14.19 7.78 -10.35
CA GLN A 233 -14.33 9.08 -9.67
C GLN A 233 -12.97 9.71 -9.31
N LEU A 234 -11.86 9.06 -9.64
CA LEU A 234 -10.53 9.60 -9.41
C LEU A 234 -10.15 10.63 -10.48
N PRO A 235 -9.52 11.75 -10.09
CA PRO A 235 -8.99 12.75 -11.02
C PRO A 235 -7.60 12.36 -11.56
N ILE A 236 -7.24 11.08 -11.54
CA ILE A 236 -5.97 10.53 -12.02
C ILE A 236 -6.27 9.70 -13.26
N PRO A 237 -5.49 9.83 -14.36
CA PRO A 237 -5.57 8.93 -15.50
C PRO A 237 -5.36 7.47 -15.07
N TYR A 238 -6.13 6.56 -15.66
CA TYR A 238 -5.97 5.14 -15.42
C TYR A 238 -6.17 4.31 -16.69
N GLU A 239 -5.48 3.18 -16.74
CA GLU A 239 -5.63 2.17 -17.79
C GLU A 239 -5.94 0.81 -17.15
N ILE A 240 -6.87 0.06 -17.77
CA ILE A 240 -7.26 -1.26 -17.29
C ILE A 240 -6.71 -2.31 -18.24
N TYR A 241 -5.94 -3.26 -17.72
CA TYR A 241 -5.38 -4.37 -18.46
C TYR A 241 -6.00 -5.70 -18.00
N ASP A 242 -6.64 -6.43 -18.93
CA ASP A 242 -7.17 -7.76 -18.65
C ASP A 242 -6.05 -8.81 -18.68
N VAL A 243 -5.75 -9.37 -17.51
CA VAL A 243 -4.73 -10.41 -17.32
C VAL A 243 -5.33 -11.82 -17.16
N SER A 244 -6.61 -12.00 -17.44
CA SER A 244 -7.33 -13.28 -17.29
C SER A 244 -6.69 -14.42 -18.08
N ARG A 245 -6.07 -14.10 -19.21
CA ARG A 245 -5.50 -15.07 -20.15
C ARG A 245 -4.00 -15.32 -19.94
N GLY A 246 -3.36 -14.68 -18.96
CA GLY A 246 -1.92 -14.81 -18.74
C GLY A 246 -1.05 -14.19 -19.81
N ASN A 247 -1.55 -13.20 -20.54
CA ASN A 247 -0.90 -12.51 -21.68
C ASN A 247 0.11 -11.42 -21.19
N TRP A 248 0.96 -11.77 -20.25
CA TRP A 248 1.85 -10.84 -19.54
C TRP A 248 2.79 -10.05 -20.45
N ASP A 249 3.41 -10.70 -21.44
CA ASP A 249 4.37 -10.04 -22.34
C ASP A 249 3.71 -8.96 -23.19
N SER A 250 2.49 -9.24 -23.67
CA SER A 250 1.70 -8.27 -24.42
C SER A 250 1.28 -7.08 -23.55
N VAL A 251 0.83 -7.35 -22.32
CA VAL A 251 0.44 -6.31 -21.35
C VAL A 251 1.63 -5.44 -21.02
N GLN A 252 2.78 -6.03 -20.69
CA GLN A 252 3.99 -5.29 -20.36
C GLN A 252 4.48 -4.42 -21.53
N THR A 253 4.50 -4.97 -22.74
CA THR A 253 4.91 -4.23 -23.94
C THR A 253 4.02 -3.01 -24.18
N GLN A 254 2.71 -3.20 -24.06
CA GLN A 254 1.73 -2.11 -24.24
C GLN A 254 1.91 -1.04 -23.17
N MET A 255 2.12 -1.46 -21.90
CA MET A 255 2.31 -0.53 -20.79
C MET A 255 3.57 0.30 -20.95
N LEU A 256 4.71 -0.33 -21.24
CA LEU A 256 5.98 0.40 -21.48
C LEU A 256 5.81 1.44 -22.60
N LYS A 257 5.09 1.10 -23.67
CA LYS A 257 4.80 2.04 -24.75
C LYS A 257 3.92 3.20 -24.35
N ASN A 258 2.98 3.01 -23.42
CA ASN A 258 2.03 4.05 -23.00
C ASN A 258 2.62 4.96 -21.90
N ILE A 259 3.58 4.45 -21.11
CA ILE A 259 4.19 5.17 -19.99
C ILE A 259 5.41 5.98 -20.42
N SER A 260 6.22 5.48 -21.36
CA SER A 260 7.40 6.16 -21.90
C SER A 260 7.01 7.23 -22.94
#